data_4e025f0b3c789c6a2d07b5b8f663239f
#
_entry.id   4e025f0b3c789c6a2d07b5b8f663239f
#
_cell.length_a   1.000
_cell.length_b   1.000
_cell.length_c   1.000
_cell.angle_alpha   90.00
_cell.angle_beta   90.00
_cell.angle_gamma   90.00
#
_symmetry.space_group_name_H-M   'P 1'
#
loop_
_entity.id
_entity.type
_entity.pdbx_description
1 polymer ?
#
loop_
_entity_poly.entity_id
_entity_poly.type
_entity_poly.pdbx_seq_one_letter_code
_entity_poly.pdbx_strand_id
1 'polypeptide(L)'
;MDVNTTVPEKRVKLEKYEWSNMWWDEPEMKGRRVLLVGDSITNGYSPALKKIMPPNIYIDKYVTSRALDNPCFMKELTYVLTQGEYEVIHFNNGLHGSLDAVLFKKCYEEVIKHLLSLENSPKIIISGTTPVVVTDKPNEYMPFNEKSIERDKAAKEIAEKYGLMYENHYNLVDGIEGIRAHDPYHYNEKGCEILANAVCDNLKKVLNV
;
A
#
# COMPACT_ATOMS: atom_id res chain seq x y z
N MET A 1 -4.09 -31.79 5.93
CA MET A 1 -4.69 -30.55 5.40
C MET A 1 -4.73 -30.70 3.89
N ASP A 2 -5.91 -30.92 3.34
CA ASP A 2 -6.07 -30.99 1.89
C ASP A 2 -6.00 -29.55 1.34
N VAL A 3 -4.85 -29.19 0.85
CA VAL A 3 -4.70 -27.94 0.08
C VAL A 3 -5.31 -28.20 -1.29
N ASN A 4 -6.58 -27.86 -1.43
CA ASN A 4 -7.27 -27.93 -2.71
C ASN A 4 -6.75 -26.83 -3.63
N THR A 5 -5.58 -27.05 -4.23
CA THR A 5 -4.96 -26.15 -5.19
C THR A 5 -5.60 -26.36 -6.56
N THR A 6 -6.82 -25.89 -6.75
CA THR A 6 -7.35 -25.73 -8.10
C THR A 6 -6.57 -24.61 -8.77
N VAL A 7 -5.64 -25.00 -9.65
CA VAL A 7 -5.00 -24.05 -10.57
C VAL A 7 -6.11 -23.48 -11.46
N PRO A 8 -6.30 -22.16 -11.54
CA PRO A 8 -7.32 -21.57 -12.41
C PRO A 8 -7.09 -22.01 -13.86
N GLU A 9 -8.12 -22.45 -14.55
CA GLU A 9 -8.05 -22.86 -15.97
C GLU A 9 -7.59 -21.73 -16.91
N LYS A 10 -7.77 -20.48 -16.50
CA LYS A 10 -7.31 -19.31 -17.25
C LYS A 10 -6.44 -18.44 -16.35
N ARG A 11 -5.27 -18.07 -16.82
CA ARG A 11 -4.47 -17.01 -16.18
C ARG A 11 -5.25 -15.70 -16.24
N VAL A 12 -5.36 -15.03 -15.11
CA VAL A 12 -5.79 -13.65 -15.04
C VAL A 12 -4.86 -12.80 -15.92
N LYS A 13 -5.39 -11.77 -16.54
CA LYS A 13 -4.57 -10.82 -17.31
C LYS A 13 -3.52 -10.21 -16.37
N LEU A 14 -2.28 -10.60 -16.57
CA LEU A 14 -1.15 -10.11 -15.79
C LEU A 14 -0.61 -8.82 -16.40
N GLU A 15 -0.02 -7.99 -15.58
CA GLU A 15 0.83 -6.90 -16.05
C GLU A 15 2.13 -7.45 -16.65
N LYS A 16 2.85 -6.62 -17.39
CA LYS A 16 4.11 -7.03 -18.03
C LYS A 16 5.13 -7.55 -17.01
N TYR A 17 5.09 -6.99 -15.79
CA TYR A 17 5.96 -7.36 -14.68
C TYR A 17 5.10 -7.61 -13.44
N GLU A 18 4.75 -8.86 -13.22
CA GLU A 18 4.06 -9.28 -12.00
C GLU A 18 5.06 -9.74 -10.97
N TRP A 19 4.95 -9.17 -9.78
CA TRP A 19 5.81 -9.53 -8.66
C TRP A 19 5.06 -9.39 -7.33
N SER A 20 5.51 -10.15 -6.32
CA SER A 20 5.10 -10.03 -4.94
C SER A 20 6.30 -10.24 -4.04
N ASN A 21 6.40 -9.47 -2.98
CA ASN A 21 7.45 -9.55 -1.99
C ASN A 21 6.83 -9.46 -0.58
N MET A 22 7.18 -10.42 0.27
CA MET A 22 6.80 -10.48 1.66
C MET A 22 8.05 -10.42 2.51
N TRP A 23 8.05 -9.55 3.52
CA TRP A 23 9.19 -9.36 4.39
C TRP A 23 8.74 -9.23 5.83
N TRP A 24 9.33 -10.02 6.70
CA TRP A 24 9.12 -9.95 8.14
C TRP A 24 10.36 -9.37 8.81
N ASP A 25 10.15 -8.29 9.53
CA ASP A 25 11.15 -7.67 10.38
C ASP A 25 11.20 -8.43 11.71
N GLU A 26 12.35 -8.79 12.22
CA GLU A 26 12.50 -9.57 13.45
C GLU A 26 11.75 -10.93 13.41
N PRO A 27 12.41 -12.01 12.95
CA PRO A 27 11.78 -13.32 12.74
C PRO A 27 11.31 -13.99 14.05
N GLU A 28 11.77 -13.55 15.22
CA GLU A 28 11.28 -14.08 16.51
C GLU A 28 9.88 -13.59 16.86
N MET A 29 9.28 -12.73 16.05
CA MET A 29 7.91 -12.23 16.19
C MET A 29 7.61 -11.57 17.56
N LYS A 30 8.62 -10.99 18.20
CA LYS A 30 8.49 -10.24 19.45
C LYS A 30 8.23 -8.76 19.16
N GLY A 31 7.48 -8.10 20.05
CA GLY A 31 7.20 -6.66 20.00
C GLY A 31 5.98 -6.27 19.19
N ARG A 32 5.79 -4.97 19.04
CA ARG A 32 4.64 -4.37 18.35
C ARG A 32 4.88 -4.39 16.85
N ARG A 33 3.88 -4.81 16.09
CA ARG A 33 4.04 -5.01 14.64
C ARG A 33 3.10 -4.15 13.83
N VAL A 34 3.66 -3.61 12.75
CA VAL A 34 2.93 -2.88 11.70
C VAL A 34 3.09 -3.65 10.41
N LEU A 35 2.00 -3.88 9.69
CA LEU A 35 2.05 -4.42 8.33
C LEU A 35 1.86 -3.28 7.33
N LEU A 36 2.84 -3.10 6.45
CA LEU A 36 2.69 -2.29 5.25
C LEU A 36 2.18 -3.17 4.11
N VAL A 37 1.02 -2.84 3.59
CA VAL A 37 0.46 -3.46 2.37
C VAL A 37 0.49 -2.42 1.26
N GLY A 38 1.14 -2.72 0.14
CA GLY A 38 1.22 -1.73 -0.94
C GLY A 38 1.90 -2.24 -2.20
N ASP A 39 2.47 -1.31 -2.93
CA ASP A 39 3.15 -1.54 -4.20
C ASP A 39 4.64 -1.11 -4.16
N SER A 40 5.21 -0.79 -5.30
CA SER A 40 6.60 -0.34 -5.41
C SER A 40 6.89 0.97 -4.67
N ILE A 41 5.90 1.84 -4.48
CA ILE A 41 6.05 3.08 -3.73
C ILE A 41 6.24 2.74 -2.24
N THR A 42 5.38 1.87 -1.71
CA THR A 42 5.51 1.36 -0.34
C THR A 42 6.83 0.64 -0.13
N ASN A 43 7.24 -0.18 -1.09
CA ASN A 43 8.55 -0.83 -1.05
C ASN A 43 9.71 0.18 -1.03
N GLY A 44 9.58 1.26 -1.79
CA GLY A 44 10.61 2.30 -1.92
C GLY A 44 10.85 3.06 -0.62
N TYR A 45 9.80 3.52 0.07
CA TYR A 45 9.97 4.29 1.31
C TYR A 45 10.17 3.43 2.56
N SER A 46 9.81 2.14 2.53
CA SER A 46 9.89 1.27 3.73
C SER A 46 11.26 1.18 4.39
N PRO A 47 12.41 1.21 3.67
CA PRO A 47 13.72 1.23 4.31
C PRO A 47 14.00 2.53 5.09
N ALA A 48 13.55 3.68 4.57
CA ALA A 48 13.67 4.95 5.27
C ALA A 48 12.75 4.99 6.50
N LEU A 49 11.53 4.49 6.38
CA LEU A 49 10.59 4.37 7.50
C LEU A 49 11.19 3.52 8.63
N LYS A 50 11.76 2.35 8.32
CA LYS A 50 12.37 1.48 9.32
C LYS A 50 13.47 2.19 10.12
N LYS A 51 14.27 3.06 9.50
CA LYS A 51 15.34 3.80 10.17
C LYS A 51 14.85 4.81 11.21
N ILE A 52 13.63 5.35 11.04
CA ILE A 52 13.08 6.45 11.87
C ILE A 52 11.99 6.00 12.84
N MET A 53 11.52 4.75 12.72
CA MET A 53 10.58 4.17 13.67
C MET A 53 11.27 3.80 14.99
N PRO A 54 10.54 3.83 16.12
CA PRO A 54 11.06 3.34 17.40
C PRO A 54 11.53 1.88 17.30
N PRO A 55 12.63 1.50 18.00
CA PRO A 55 13.28 0.19 17.82
C PRO A 55 12.47 -1.01 18.30
N ASN A 56 11.39 -0.76 19.06
CA ASN A 56 10.48 -1.80 19.54
C ASN A 56 9.24 -1.98 18.65
N ILE A 57 9.18 -1.29 17.51
CA ILE A 57 8.11 -1.39 16.53
C ILE A 57 8.70 -1.98 15.24
N TYR A 58 8.22 -3.14 14.87
CA TYR A 58 8.69 -3.91 13.72
C TYR A 58 7.80 -3.68 12.51
N ILE A 59 8.42 -3.50 11.37
CA ILE A 59 7.75 -3.18 10.10
C ILE A 59 7.80 -4.38 9.17
N ASP A 60 6.72 -5.12 9.12
CA ASP A 60 6.52 -6.15 8.11
C ASP A 60 5.93 -5.55 6.85
N LYS A 61 6.12 -6.19 5.73
CA LYS A 61 5.55 -5.72 4.47
C LYS A 61 5.07 -6.84 3.55
N TYR A 62 3.96 -6.60 2.93
CA TYR A 62 3.48 -7.27 1.74
C TYR A 62 3.33 -6.24 0.64
N VAL A 63 4.21 -6.29 -0.35
CA VAL A 63 4.25 -5.36 -1.47
C VAL A 63 4.18 -6.11 -2.79
N THR A 64 3.36 -5.61 -3.72
CA THR A 64 3.04 -6.36 -4.94
C THR A 64 2.60 -5.44 -6.07
N SER A 65 2.84 -5.87 -7.30
CA SER A 65 2.25 -5.27 -8.51
C SER A 65 0.83 -5.77 -8.80
N ARG A 66 0.28 -6.65 -7.96
CA ARG A 66 -1.06 -7.18 -8.20
C ARG A 66 -2.12 -6.12 -8.03
N ALA A 67 -2.96 -6.00 -9.04
CA ALA A 67 -4.18 -5.21 -8.93
C ALA A 67 -5.19 -5.88 -7.99
N LEU A 68 -6.13 -5.11 -7.46
CA LEU A 68 -7.12 -5.58 -6.49
C LEU A 68 -8.07 -6.67 -7.04
N ASP A 69 -8.27 -6.72 -8.35
CA ASP A 69 -9.06 -7.75 -9.04
C ASP A 69 -8.26 -9.03 -9.36
N ASN A 70 -6.97 -9.03 -9.08
CA ASN A 70 -6.17 -10.23 -9.23
C ASN A 70 -6.51 -11.23 -8.11
N PRO A 71 -6.99 -12.45 -8.42
CA PRO A 71 -7.44 -13.40 -7.41
C PRO A 71 -6.32 -13.88 -6.47
N CYS A 72 -5.06 -13.65 -6.81
CA CYS A 72 -3.94 -13.95 -5.94
C CYS A 72 -3.72 -12.86 -4.88
N PHE A 73 -4.16 -11.62 -5.10
CA PHE A 73 -3.98 -10.53 -4.15
C PHE A 73 -4.55 -10.89 -2.76
N MET A 74 -5.84 -11.23 -2.71
CA MET A 74 -6.49 -11.60 -1.44
C MET A 74 -5.92 -12.87 -0.81
N LYS A 75 -5.49 -13.85 -1.62
CA LYS A 75 -4.86 -15.07 -1.12
C LYS A 75 -3.52 -14.78 -0.45
N GLU A 76 -2.69 -13.96 -1.10
CA GLU A 76 -1.39 -13.55 -0.57
C GLU A 76 -1.54 -12.66 0.67
N LEU A 77 -2.47 -11.70 0.65
CA LEU A 77 -2.79 -10.87 1.81
C LEU A 77 -3.25 -11.74 2.99
N THR A 78 -4.19 -12.66 2.77
CA THR A 78 -4.67 -13.57 3.81
C THR A 78 -3.53 -14.41 4.37
N TYR A 79 -2.64 -14.94 3.52
CA TYR A 79 -1.45 -15.65 3.97
C TYR A 79 -0.58 -14.80 4.89
N VAL A 80 -0.26 -13.57 4.50
CA VAL A 80 0.57 -12.67 5.33
C VAL A 80 -0.10 -12.38 6.66
N LEU A 81 -1.41 -12.17 6.68
CA LEU A 81 -2.18 -11.92 7.90
C LEU A 81 -2.16 -13.11 8.89
N THR A 82 -1.90 -14.33 8.41
CA THR A 82 -1.72 -15.50 9.29
C THR A 82 -0.33 -15.62 9.92
N GLN A 83 0.63 -14.79 9.49
CA GLN A 83 2.02 -14.90 9.91
C GLN A 83 2.36 -14.04 11.15
N GLY A 84 1.45 -13.19 11.59
CA GLY A 84 1.68 -12.35 12.76
C GLY A 84 0.43 -11.59 13.20
N GLU A 85 0.45 -11.13 14.45
CA GLU A 85 -0.55 -10.22 14.99
C GLU A 85 -0.10 -8.79 14.74
N TYR A 86 -0.86 -8.06 13.94
CA TYR A 86 -0.54 -6.68 13.58
C TYR A 86 -1.39 -5.71 14.41
N GLU A 87 -0.75 -4.73 15.00
CA GLU A 87 -1.43 -3.64 15.72
C GLU A 87 -1.97 -2.57 14.79
N VAL A 88 -1.23 -2.35 13.68
CA VAL A 88 -1.63 -1.43 12.61
C VAL A 88 -1.40 -2.09 11.25
N ILE A 89 -2.34 -1.90 10.35
CA ILE A 89 -2.18 -2.22 8.92
C ILE A 89 -2.25 -0.90 8.16
N HIS A 90 -1.17 -0.55 7.48
CA HIS A 90 -1.09 0.58 6.58
C HIS A 90 -1.28 0.08 5.17
N PHE A 91 -2.39 0.47 4.52
CA PHE A 91 -2.85 -0.10 3.26
C PHE A 91 -2.83 0.93 2.12
N ASN A 92 -2.17 0.57 1.04
CA ASN A 92 -2.18 1.26 -0.25
C ASN A 92 -2.37 0.27 -1.39
N ASN A 93 -3.09 0.64 -2.42
CA ASN A 93 -3.07 0.05 -3.75
C ASN A 93 -3.75 1.02 -4.72
N GLY A 94 -3.04 1.51 -5.74
CA GLY A 94 -3.62 2.51 -6.63
C GLY A 94 -2.93 2.65 -7.98
N LEU A 95 -1.71 2.15 -8.14
CA LEU A 95 -0.93 2.34 -9.38
C LEU A 95 -1.00 1.15 -10.35
N HIS A 96 -1.57 0.02 -9.92
CA HIS A 96 -1.62 -1.20 -10.72
C HIS A 96 -3.02 -1.54 -11.23
N GLY A 97 -3.08 -2.30 -12.32
CA GLY A 97 -4.32 -2.79 -12.92
C GLY A 97 -5.06 -1.80 -13.80
N SER A 98 -6.06 -2.35 -14.50
CA SER A 98 -6.84 -1.62 -15.50
C SER A 98 -8.29 -1.34 -15.10
N LEU A 99 -8.65 -1.59 -13.84
CA LEU A 99 -10.00 -1.35 -13.34
C LEU A 99 -10.46 0.09 -13.56
N ASP A 100 -11.71 0.26 -13.94
CA ASP A 100 -12.39 1.55 -13.87
C ASP A 100 -12.64 1.97 -12.41
N ALA A 101 -13.03 3.21 -12.19
CA ALA A 101 -13.20 3.76 -10.85
C ALA A 101 -14.25 3.03 -10.01
N VAL A 102 -15.33 2.53 -10.64
CA VAL A 102 -16.44 1.85 -9.93
C VAL A 102 -15.99 0.48 -9.44
N LEU A 103 -15.38 -0.31 -10.32
CA LEU A 103 -14.88 -1.64 -9.97
C LEU A 103 -13.68 -1.54 -9.01
N PHE A 104 -12.79 -0.57 -9.20
CA PHE A 104 -11.69 -0.30 -8.27
C PHE A 104 -12.22 -0.04 -6.86
N LYS A 105 -13.17 0.90 -6.72
CA LYS A 105 -13.77 1.23 -5.43
C LYS A 105 -14.41 0.02 -4.76
N LYS A 106 -15.13 -0.81 -5.54
CA LYS A 106 -15.72 -2.05 -5.04
C LYS A 106 -14.67 -3.02 -4.50
N CYS A 107 -13.64 -3.34 -5.29
CA CYS A 107 -12.57 -4.24 -4.88
C CYS A 107 -11.80 -3.69 -3.67
N TYR A 108 -11.53 -2.38 -3.66
CA TYR A 108 -10.85 -1.73 -2.54
C TYR A 108 -11.67 -1.85 -1.25
N GLU A 109 -12.97 -1.61 -1.32
CA GLU A 109 -13.88 -1.75 -0.18
C GLU A 109 -13.96 -3.21 0.33
N GLU A 110 -13.91 -4.19 -0.56
CA GLU A 110 -13.88 -5.62 -0.18
C GLU A 110 -12.61 -5.94 0.63
N VAL A 111 -11.45 -5.40 0.24
CA VAL A 111 -10.20 -5.54 1.02
C VAL A 111 -10.36 -4.90 2.39
N ILE A 112 -10.86 -3.67 2.47
CA ILE A 112 -11.03 -2.97 3.75
C ILE A 112 -12.00 -3.72 4.67
N LYS A 113 -13.10 -4.24 4.15
CA LYS A 113 -14.03 -5.08 4.93
C LYS A 113 -13.35 -6.34 5.48
N HIS A 114 -12.51 -6.98 4.65
CA HIS A 114 -11.73 -8.13 5.11
C HIS A 114 -10.78 -7.75 6.25
N LEU A 115 -10.03 -6.65 6.13
CA LEU A 115 -9.14 -6.18 7.19
C LEU A 115 -9.90 -5.81 8.46
N LEU A 116 -11.09 -5.20 8.35
CA LEU A 116 -11.94 -4.86 9.49
C LEU A 116 -12.57 -6.09 10.17
N SER A 117 -12.64 -7.23 9.48
CA SER A 117 -13.20 -8.47 10.03
C SER A 117 -12.17 -9.30 10.82
N LEU A 118 -10.93 -8.87 10.91
CA LEU A 118 -9.89 -9.60 11.65
C LEU A 118 -10.17 -9.59 13.15
N GLU A 119 -10.04 -10.75 13.80
CA GLU A 119 -10.37 -10.93 15.22
C GLU A 119 -9.55 -10.05 16.16
N ASN A 120 -8.27 -9.84 15.84
CA ASN A 120 -7.37 -8.97 16.62
C ASN A 120 -7.63 -7.46 16.40
N SER A 121 -8.59 -7.10 15.54
CA SER A 121 -9.05 -5.72 15.28
C SER A 121 -7.91 -4.71 15.10
N PRO A 122 -6.99 -4.90 14.15
CA PRO A 122 -5.90 -3.98 13.93
C PRO A 122 -6.43 -2.60 13.53
N LYS A 123 -5.74 -1.55 13.93
CA LYS A 123 -6.02 -0.20 13.41
C LYS A 123 -5.61 -0.12 11.93
N ILE A 124 -6.46 0.46 11.11
CA ILE A 124 -6.20 0.56 9.66
C ILE A 124 -5.94 2.00 9.30
N ILE A 125 -4.85 2.24 8.57
CA ILE A 125 -4.54 3.51 7.90
C ILE A 125 -4.65 3.26 6.41
N ILE A 126 -5.49 4.03 5.74
CA ILE A 126 -5.59 4.04 4.28
C ILE A 126 -4.66 5.12 3.75
N SER A 127 -3.69 4.72 2.95
CA SER A 127 -2.83 5.65 2.22
C SER A 127 -3.36 5.85 0.80
N GLY A 128 -3.48 7.08 0.40
CA GLY A 128 -3.78 7.45 -0.97
C GLY A 128 -2.65 7.07 -1.93
N THR A 129 -2.95 7.08 -3.22
CA THR A 129 -1.95 6.85 -4.25
C THR A 129 -1.09 8.10 -4.49
N THR A 130 -0.12 8.02 -5.39
CA THR A 130 0.79 9.13 -5.72
C THR A 130 0.57 9.60 -7.17
N PRO A 131 0.92 10.85 -7.51
CA PRO A 131 0.80 11.35 -8.87
C PRO A 131 1.74 10.61 -9.84
N VAL A 132 1.27 10.47 -11.09
CA VAL A 132 2.04 9.89 -12.19
C VAL A 132 2.39 11.00 -13.18
N VAL A 133 3.68 11.34 -13.26
CA VAL A 133 4.17 12.51 -13.98
C VAL A 133 4.99 12.12 -15.21
N VAL A 134 5.19 13.05 -16.12
CA VAL A 134 6.18 12.90 -17.17
C VAL A 134 7.57 12.88 -16.52
N THR A 135 8.43 11.98 -16.95
CA THR A 135 9.79 11.83 -16.40
C THR A 135 10.49 13.19 -16.33
N ASP A 136 11.01 13.49 -15.13
CA ASP A 136 11.72 14.74 -14.81
C ASP A 136 10.89 16.04 -14.97
N LYS A 137 9.56 15.93 -15.08
CA LYS A 137 8.65 17.07 -15.19
C LYS A 137 7.52 16.97 -14.16
N PRO A 138 7.73 17.39 -12.93
CA PRO A 138 6.82 17.13 -11.79
C PRO A 138 5.44 17.80 -11.94
N ASN A 139 5.30 18.79 -12.82
CA ASN A 139 4.05 19.51 -13.07
C ASN A 139 3.38 19.11 -14.42
N GLU A 140 3.93 18.12 -15.13
CA GLU A 140 3.32 17.54 -16.33
C GLU A 140 2.90 16.10 -16.03
N TYR A 141 1.62 15.78 -16.23
CA TYR A 141 1.06 14.48 -15.83
C TYR A 141 0.93 13.52 -17.01
N MET A 142 1.19 12.25 -16.72
CA MET A 142 0.90 11.17 -17.66
C MET A 142 -0.61 10.90 -17.74
N PRO A 143 -1.14 10.34 -18.84
CA PRO A 143 -2.57 10.01 -18.96
C PRO A 143 -3.10 9.10 -17.83
N PHE A 144 -2.25 8.23 -17.29
CA PHE A 144 -2.63 7.38 -16.17
C PHE A 144 -2.90 8.16 -14.87
N ASN A 145 -2.45 9.40 -14.75
CA ASN A 145 -2.65 10.21 -13.57
C ASN A 145 -4.14 10.50 -13.27
N GLU A 146 -4.99 10.56 -14.29
CA GLU A 146 -6.44 10.67 -14.10
C GLU A 146 -6.99 9.49 -13.29
N LYS A 147 -6.55 8.26 -13.62
CA LYS A 147 -6.91 7.07 -12.82
C LYS A 147 -6.34 7.13 -11.40
N SER A 148 -5.14 7.68 -11.23
CA SER A 148 -4.54 7.86 -9.92
C SER A 148 -5.42 8.77 -9.04
N ILE A 149 -5.90 9.89 -9.58
CA ILE A 149 -6.80 10.82 -8.88
C ILE A 149 -8.14 10.15 -8.54
N GLU A 150 -8.76 9.42 -9.48
CA GLU A 150 -10.01 8.71 -9.24
C GLU A 150 -9.88 7.65 -8.14
N ARG A 151 -8.77 6.91 -8.13
CA ARG A 151 -8.48 5.87 -7.16
C ARG A 151 -8.15 6.45 -5.78
N ASP A 152 -7.43 7.56 -5.73
CA ASP A 152 -7.17 8.31 -4.52
C ASP A 152 -8.47 8.80 -3.88
N LYS A 153 -9.36 9.39 -4.68
CA LYS A 153 -10.70 9.79 -4.25
C LYS A 153 -11.50 8.61 -3.69
N ALA A 154 -11.48 7.46 -4.37
CA ALA A 154 -12.18 6.26 -3.90
C ALA A 154 -11.63 5.76 -2.57
N ALA A 155 -10.31 5.75 -2.39
CA ALA A 155 -9.66 5.37 -1.14
C ALA A 155 -10.06 6.31 0.01
N LYS A 156 -10.06 7.63 -0.24
CA LYS A 156 -10.50 8.64 0.72
C LYS A 156 -11.97 8.46 1.13
N GLU A 157 -12.87 8.28 0.16
CA GLU A 157 -14.31 8.06 0.43
C GLU A 157 -14.55 6.79 1.26
N ILE A 158 -13.76 5.74 1.06
CA ILE A 158 -13.83 4.51 1.85
C ILE A 158 -13.29 4.76 3.26
N ALA A 159 -12.18 5.49 3.42
CA ALA A 159 -11.68 5.87 4.74
C ALA A 159 -12.74 6.64 5.54
N GLU A 160 -13.35 7.65 4.94
CA GLU A 160 -14.43 8.44 5.55
C GLU A 160 -15.64 7.57 5.93
N LYS A 161 -16.07 6.66 5.04
CA LYS A 161 -17.19 5.75 5.28
C LYS A 161 -17.00 4.84 6.49
N TYR A 162 -15.79 4.38 6.73
CA TYR A 162 -15.47 3.45 7.82
C TYR A 162 -14.81 4.14 9.02
N GLY A 163 -14.68 5.46 9.03
CA GLY A 163 -14.04 6.21 10.11
C GLY A 163 -12.55 5.90 10.28
N LEU A 164 -11.86 5.58 9.19
CA LEU A 164 -10.44 5.22 9.18
C LEU A 164 -9.57 6.45 8.90
N MET A 165 -8.33 6.40 9.37
CA MET A 165 -7.35 7.42 9.02
C MET A 165 -7.03 7.35 7.52
N TYR A 166 -7.09 8.50 6.85
CA TYR A 166 -6.65 8.66 5.47
C TYR A 166 -5.39 9.52 5.39
N GLU A 167 -4.40 9.05 4.67
CA GLU A 167 -3.11 9.68 4.47
C GLU A 167 -2.97 10.10 3.00
N ASN A 168 -2.95 11.41 2.73
CA ASN A 168 -2.95 11.94 1.38
C ASN A 168 -1.53 11.98 0.78
N HIS A 169 -1.06 10.86 0.27
CA HIS A 169 0.25 10.78 -0.39
C HIS A 169 0.29 11.56 -1.71
N TYR A 170 -0.86 11.70 -2.40
CA TYR A 170 -0.91 12.46 -3.64
C TYR A 170 -0.44 13.91 -3.40
N ASN A 171 -1.11 14.62 -2.52
CA ASN A 171 -0.79 16.02 -2.24
C ASN A 171 0.56 16.20 -1.55
N LEU A 172 1.03 15.18 -0.83
CA LEU A 172 2.29 15.24 -0.11
C LEU A 172 3.50 15.37 -1.05
N VAL A 173 3.42 14.82 -2.25
CA VAL A 173 4.57 14.74 -3.20
C VAL A 173 4.29 15.38 -4.55
N ASP A 174 3.08 15.94 -4.74
CA ASP A 174 2.69 16.57 -6.00
C ASP A 174 3.48 17.86 -6.25
N GLY A 175 3.94 18.05 -7.48
CA GLY A 175 4.66 19.24 -7.90
C GLY A 175 6.06 19.46 -7.31
N ILE A 176 6.55 18.55 -6.46
CA ILE A 176 7.87 18.71 -5.83
C ILE A 176 8.98 18.31 -6.80
N GLU A 177 9.90 19.23 -7.04
CA GLU A 177 11.05 19.01 -7.90
C GLU A 177 12.17 18.21 -7.20
N GLY A 178 12.91 17.42 -7.99
CA GLY A 178 14.11 16.71 -7.53
C GLY A 178 13.86 15.54 -6.59
N ILE A 179 12.64 14.99 -6.57
CA ILE A 179 12.28 13.83 -5.73
C ILE A 179 11.99 12.54 -6.51
N ARG A 180 12.06 12.58 -7.85
CA ARG A 180 11.75 11.42 -8.71
C ARG A 180 13.00 10.60 -9.02
N ALA A 181 12.78 9.30 -9.29
CA ALA A 181 13.81 8.32 -9.64
C ALA A 181 14.05 8.21 -11.18
N HIS A 182 13.86 9.31 -11.94
CA HIS A 182 13.98 9.36 -13.39
C HIS A 182 13.00 8.43 -14.13
N ASP A 183 11.82 8.23 -13.55
CA ASP A 183 10.70 7.55 -14.17
C ASP A 183 9.36 8.19 -13.74
N PRO A 184 8.22 7.85 -14.38
CA PRO A 184 6.93 8.48 -14.09
C PRO A 184 6.35 8.19 -12.69
N TYR A 185 6.80 7.14 -12.01
CA TYR A 185 6.13 6.58 -10.82
C TYR A 185 6.95 6.71 -9.54
N HIS A 186 8.25 6.33 -9.61
CA HIS A 186 9.06 6.10 -8.40
C HIS A 186 9.74 7.36 -7.88
N TYR A 187 10.15 7.26 -6.64
CA TYR A 187 10.81 8.32 -5.89
C TYR A 187 12.26 7.96 -5.61
N ASN A 188 13.16 8.96 -5.65
CA ASN A 188 14.53 8.83 -5.18
C ASN A 188 14.57 8.85 -3.63
N GLU A 189 15.76 8.81 -3.05
CA GLU A 189 15.95 8.78 -1.59
C GLU A 189 15.20 9.92 -0.89
N LYS A 190 15.33 11.16 -1.41
CA LYS A 190 14.65 12.34 -0.85
C LYS A 190 13.13 12.21 -0.89
N GLY A 191 12.56 11.74 -1.99
CA GLY A 191 11.11 11.53 -2.09
C GLY A 191 10.62 10.38 -1.20
N CYS A 192 11.41 9.31 -1.09
CA CYS A 192 11.14 8.21 -0.14
C CYS A 192 11.19 8.69 1.32
N GLU A 193 12.11 9.59 1.69
CA GLU A 193 12.17 10.17 3.01
C GLU A 193 10.94 11.03 3.34
N ILE A 194 10.44 11.82 2.38
CA ILE A 194 9.21 12.60 2.56
C ILE A 194 8.04 11.67 2.89
N LEU A 195 7.84 10.62 2.10
CA LEU A 195 6.79 9.62 2.31
C LEU A 195 6.97 8.90 3.65
N ALA A 196 8.19 8.45 3.94
CA ALA A 196 8.51 7.74 5.19
C ALA A 196 8.24 8.57 6.43
N ASN A 197 8.56 9.86 6.43
CA ASN A 197 8.28 10.76 7.56
C ASN A 197 6.78 10.91 7.81
N ALA A 198 5.98 11.12 6.77
CA ALA A 198 4.52 11.22 6.91
C ALA A 198 3.91 9.93 7.47
N VAL A 199 4.32 8.77 6.92
CA VAL A 199 3.88 7.46 7.42
C VAL A 199 4.30 7.26 8.88
N CYS A 200 5.56 7.59 9.23
CA CYS A 200 6.06 7.49 10.60
C CYS A 200 5.23 8.31 11.59
N ASP A 201 4.94 9.57 11.24
CA ASP A 201 4.16 10.46 12.10
C ASP A 201 2.74 9.93 12.35
N ASN A 202 2.09 9.38 11.32
CA ASN A 202 0.77 8.81 11.45
C ASN A 202 0.78 7.48 12.20
N LEU A 203 1.76 6.61 11.96
CA LEU A 203 1.95 5.40 12.74
C LEU A 203 2.17 5.70 14.22
N LYS A 204 3.04 6.67 14.55
CA LYS A 204 3.27 7.09 15.94
C LYS A 204 1.99 7.58 16.62
N LYS A 205 1.18 8.41 15.95
CA LYS A 205 -0.12 8.85 16.47
C LYS A 205 -1.05 7.68 16.78
N VAL A 206 -1.16 6.74 15.85
CA VAL A 206 -2.05 5.58 15.97
C VAL A 206 -1.56 4.61 17.05
N LEU A 207 -0.24 4.45 17.18
CA LEU A 207 0.41 3.58 18.16
C LEU A 207 0.56 4.24 19.55
N ASN A 208 0.31 5.55 19.68
CA ASN A 208 0.51 6.36 20.89
C ASN A 208 1.97 6.31 21.40
N VAL A 209 2.93 6.61 20.54
CA VAL A 209 4.37 6.65 20.84
C VAL A 209 5.03 7.92 20.30
#